data_6d71ba949ba5fc1a1deb572653989129
#
_entry.id   6d71ba949ba5fc1a1deb572653989129
#
_cell.length_a   1.000
_cell.length_b   1.000
_cell.length_c   1.000
_cell.angle_alpha   90.00
_cell.angle_beta   90.00
_cell.angle_gamma   90.00
#
_symmetry.space_group_name_H-M   'P 1'
#
loop_
_entity.id
_entity.type
_entity.pdbx_description
1 polymer ?
#
loop_
_entity_poly.entity_id
_entity_poly.type
_entity_poly.pdbx_seq_one_letter_code
_entity_poly.pdbx_strand_id
1 'polypeptide(L)'
;VGFKKKFEIETDYLDEGSTKRPGNRIYVQFIVAHDIEHPNLTARESVDYYQRTQNQSNTAVHFLVDDKQIIECIPAVTHEPEYAFHVIYDVNTSNALYDTCANNSAIGVELCYGEKIDKVDSYKRYVWLHAYICYKFGLNPRRDIIGHDVLDSKLRSDPTKGLEYVGKSFNQFIMDVVDEYESCTKGTNLISKQVSVKNGNLYTIRSTDTLQSLTTQFGIKVDCLKKLNPELDIHALYEGQSILIETGSPQLGKNYINLELEEYMRSPPVRPYPGKPIKQGDRGRNIEAIQRTLKVSVDGIFGKETEEKVKEYQRNSSFLSIDGVVGMQTWYALF
;
A
#
# COMPACT_ATOMS: atom_id res chain seq x y z
N VAL A 1 -0.94 15.25 15.72
CA VAL A 1 -2.25 14.88 15.13
C VAL A 1 -2.32 13.37 15.19
N GLY A 2 -3.29 12.79 15.91
CA GLY A 2 -3.46 11.34 16.04
C GLY A 2 -4.51 10.83 15.04
N PHE A 3 -4.55 9.52 14.83
CA PHE A 3 -5.59 8.86 14.07
C PHE A 3 -6.87 8.69 14.90
N LYS A 4 -8.03 9.01 14.32
CA LYS A 4 -9.31 8.89 15.02
C LYS A 4 -9.69 7.43 15.22
N LYS A 5 -9.68 6.96 16.46
CA LYS A 5 -10.12 5.61 16.82
C LYS A 5 -11.65 5.52 16.71
N LYS A 6 -12.17 4.68 15.81
CA LYS A 6 -13.61 4.43 15.63
C LYS A 6 -14.03 3.07 16.15
N PHE A 7 -13.13 2.09 16.11
CA PHE A 7 -13.38 0.73 16.54
C PHE A 7 -12.28 0.24 17.47
N GLU A 8 -12.62 -0.66 18.38
CA GLU A 8 -11.65 -1.38 19.19
C GLU A 8 -11.07 -2.56 18.41
N ILE A 9 -9.80 -2.85 18.65
CA ILE A 9 -9.13 -4.06 18.18
C ILE A 9 -8.99 -4.97 19.37
N GLU A 10 -9.65 -6.10 19.32
CA GLU A 10 -9.53 -7.17 20.32
C GLU A 10 -8.30 -8.01 19.98
N THR A 11 -7.50 -8.34 20.99
CA THR A 11 -6.37 -9.25 20.82
C THR A 11 -6.72 -10.62 21.34
N ASP A 12 -6.58 -11.63 20.49
CA ASP A 12 -6.74 -13.03 20.87
C ASP A 12 -5.68 -13.87 20.12
N TYR A 13 -4.46 -13.78 20.63
CA TYR A 13 -3.29 -14.30 19.96
C TYR A 13 -3.22 -15.82 20.00
N LEU A 14 -2.83 -16.39 18.87
CA LEU A 14 -2.35 -17.77 18.79
C LEU A 14 -1.10 -17.95 19.66
N ASP A 15 -0.82 -19.15 20.09
CA ASP A 15 0.37 -19.45 20.90
C ASP A 15 1.64 -19.14 20.10
N GLU A 16 2.53 -18.37 20.69
CA GLU A 16 3.85 -18.11 20.10
C GLU A 16 4.65 -19.41 19.98
N GLY A 17 5.29 -19.60 18.84
CA GLY A 17 5.99 -20.85 18.50
C GLY A 17 5.08 -21.94 17.92
N SER A 18 3.77 -21.71 17.80
CA SER A 18 2.88 -22.60 17.03
C SER A 18 3.19 -22.52 15.54
N THR A 19 2.71 -23.52 14.77
CA THR A 19 2.92 -23.54 13.31
C THR A 19 2.28 -22.35 12.62
N LYS A 20 1.15 -21.83 13.12
CA LYS A 20 0.48 -20.64 12.58
C LYS A 20 1.15 -19.33 13.02
N ARG A 21 1.75 -19.28 14.21
CA ARG A 21 2.43 -18.11 14.77
C ARG A 21 3.85 -18.48 15.22
N PRO A 22 4.83 -18.58 14.31
CA PRO A 22 6.21 -18.91 14.66
C PRO A 22 6.94 -17.83 15.47
N GLY A 23 6.38 -16.62 15.62
CA GLY A 23 6.94 -15.51 16.40
C GLY A 23 8.03 -14.70 15.69
N ASN A 24 8.23 -14.91 14.39
CA ASN A 24 9.22 -14.14 13.62
C ASN A 24 8.73 -12.72 13.37
N ARG A 25 9.51 -11.72 13.72
CA ARG A 25 9.17 -10.30 13.43
C ARG A 25 9.28 -9.99 11.96
N ILE A 26 8.41 -9.10 11.48
CA ILE A 26 8.42 -8.60 10.10
C ILE A 26 8.52 -7.07 10.06
N TYR A 27 8.89 -6.55 8.89
CA TYR A 27 8.81 -5.13 8.56
C TYR A 27 7.65 -4.93 7.58
N VAL A 28 6.63 -4.19 8.01
CA VAL A 28 5.41 -4.00 7.22
C VAL A 28 5.68 -3.05 6.06
N GLN A 29 5.42 -3.50 4.84
CA GLN A 29 5.59 -2.74 3.61
C GLN A 29 4.28 -2.54 2.85
N PHE A 30 3.31 -3.44 3.03
CA PHE A 30 2.00 -3.39 2.39
C PHE A 30 0.96 -4.22 3.15
N ILE A 31 -0.27 -4.21 2.67
CA ILE A 31 -1.40 -4.95 3.22
C ILE A 31 -1.94 -5.87 2.14
N VAL A 32 -2.22 -7.11 2.49
CA VAL A 32 -2.98 -8.02 1.63
C VAL A 32 -4.42 -8.08 2.13
N ALA A 33 -5.32 -7.66 1.28
CA ALA A 33 -6.74 -7.74 1.49
C ALA A 33 -7.25 -9.14 1.15
N HIS A 34 -7.91 -9.80 2.10
CA HIS A 34 -8.52 -11.12 1.97
C HIS A 34 -10.01 -11.06 2.24
N ASP A 35 -10.73 -12.08 1.83
CA ASP A 35 -12.06 -12.41 2.33
C ASP A 35 -12.11 -13.89 2.75
N ILE A 36 -12.95 -14.18 3.72
CA ILE A 36 -13.05 -15.54 4.23
C ILE A 36 -13.71 -16.46 3.19
N GLU A 37 -13.06 -17.59 2.87
CA GLU A 37 -13.56 -18.53 1.84
C GLU A 37 -14.89 -19.20 2.24
N HIS A 38 -15.24 -19.18 3.53
CA HIS A 38 -16.44 -19.81 4.07
C HIS A 38 -17.45 -18.75 4.54
N PRO A 39 -18.42 -18.34 3.69
CA PRO A 39 -19.47 -17.40 4.08
C PRO A 39 -20.18 -17.80 5.38
N ASN A 40 -20.59 -16.80 6.16
CA ASN A 40 -21.22 -16.93 7.47
C ASN A 40 -20.32 -17.36 8.65
N LEU A 41 -19.01 -17.56 8.45
CA LEU A 41 -18.07 -17.65 9.56
C LEU A 41 -17.79 -16.24 10.11
N THR A 42 -18.01 -16.07 11.40
CA THR A 42 -17.67 -14.84 12.12
C THR A 42 -16.18 -14.76 12.41
N ALA A 43 -15.69 -13.55 12.74
CA ALA A 43 -14.30 -13.37 13.14
C ALA A 43 -13.95 -14.27 14.34
N ARG A 44 -14.85 -14.38 15.33
CA ARG A 44 -14.66 -15.22 16.51
C ARG A 44 -14.56 -16.71 16.16
N GLU A 45 -15.51 -17.24 15.37
CA GLU A 45 -15.48 -18.65 14.96
C GLU A 45 -14.21 -18.99 14.17
N SER A 46 -13.71 -18.04 13.38
CA SER A 46 -12.48 -18.19 12.60
C SER A 46 -11.23 -18.22 13.48
N VAL A 47 -11.14 -17.35 14.50
CA VAL A 47 -10.05 -17.38 15.49
C VAL A 47 -10.11 -18.67 16.30
N ASP A 48 -11.29 -19.09 16.75
CA ASP A 48 -11.47 -20.36 17.46
C ASP A 48 -11.01 -21.55 16.61
N TYR A 49 -11.25 -21.51 15.30
CA TYR A 49 -10.74 -22.53 14.38
C TYR A 49 -9.21 -22.46 14.30
N TYR A 50 -8.61 -21.28 14.19
CA TYR A 50 -7.15 -21.11 14.17
C TYR A 50 -6.52 -21.62 15.46
N GLN A 51 -7.10 -21.34 16.62
CA GLN A 51 -6.65 -21.81 17.92
C GLN A 51 -6.62 -23.35 18.00
N ARG A 52 -7.72 -24.00 17.57
CA ARG A 52 -7.81 -25.47 17.58
C ARG A 52 -6.84 -26.14 16.60
N THR A 53 -6.46 -25.44 15.53
CA THR A 53 -5.64 -25.99 14.43
C THR A 53 -4.24 -25.37 14.34
N GLN A 54 -3.83 -24.62 15.36
CA GLN A 54 -2.61 -23.81 15.31
C GLN A 54 -1.31 -24.59 15.05
N ASN A 55 -1.30 -25.90 15.37
CA ASN A 55 -0.19 -26.80 15.11
C ASN A 55 -0.47 -27.84 14.01
N GLN A 56 -1.61 -27.74 13.30
CA GLN A 56 -2.00 -28.68 12.24
C GLN A 56 -1.74 -28.12 10.84
N SER A 57 -1.77 -26.80 10.69
CA SER A 57 -1.46 -26.10 9.45
C SER A 57 -0.80 -24.76 9.77
N ASN A 58 -0.15 -24.16 8.80
CA ASN A 58 0.53 -22.86 8.94
C ASN A 58 -0.32 -21.68 8.51
N THR A 59 -1.43 -21.89 7.79
CA THR A 59 -2.22 -20.79 7.21
C THR A 59 -2.98 -20.01 8.28
N ALA A 60 -2.69 -18.73 8.38
CA ALA A 60 -3.40 -17.77 9.22
C ALA A 60 -3.14 -16.35 8.73
N VAL A 61 -4.04 -15.42 9.02
CA VAL A 61 -3.88 -13.97 8.80
C VAL A 61 -3.70 -13.25 10.12
N HIS A 62 -3.38 -11.96 10.07
CA HIS A 62 -3.22 -11.14 11.27
C HIS A 62 -4.57 -10.73 11.86
N PHE A 63 -5.53 -10.40 11.01
CA PHE A 63 -6.83 -9.88 11.41
C PHE A 63 -7.99 -10.60 10.77
N LEU A 64 -9.02 -10.79 11.58
CA LEU A 64 -10.36 -11.20 11.14
C LEU A 64 -11.36 -10.12 11.54
N VAL A 65 -12.22 -9.72 10.59
CA VAL A 65 -13.12 -8.58 10.75
C VAL A 65 -14.54 -8.99 10.38
N ASP A 66 -15.48 -8.81 11.30
CA ASP A 66 -16.92 -8.97 11.06
C ASP A 66 -17.72 -7.72 11.49
N ASP A 67 -19.04 -7.83 11.55
CA ASP A 67 -19.95 -6.73 11.92
C ASP A 67 -19.89 -6.35 13.39
N LYS A 68 -19.25 -7.14 14.25
CA LYS A 68 -19.20 -6.92 15.68
C LYS A 68 -17.81 -6.55 16.18
N GLN A 69 -16.77 -7.13 15.60
CA GLN A 69 -15.42 -7.08 16.14
C GLN A 69 -14.33 -7.06 15.07
N ILE A 70 -13.18 -6.58 15.48
CA ILE A 70 -11.89 -6.71 14.80
C ILE A 70 -11.01 -7.51 15.73
N ILE A 71 -10.58 -8.71 15.35
CA ILE A 71 -9.72 -9.56 16.17
C ILE A 71 -8.33 -9.64 15.54
N GLU A 72 -7.33 -9.27 16.32
CA GLU A 72 -5.92 -9.46 16.01
C GLU A 72 -5.46 -10.78 16.60
N CYS A 73 -5.23 -11.80 15.77
CA CYS A 73 -4.85 -13.15 16.22
C CYS A 73 -3.36 -13.47 16.00
N ILE A 74 -2.66 -12.68 15.21
CA ILE A 74 -1.19 -12.63 15.11
C ILE A 74 -0.78 -11.18 15.29
N PRO A 75 0.21 -10.86 16.14
CA PRO A 75 0.64 -9.47 16.37
C PRO A 75 0.92 -8.69 15.09
N ALA A 76 0.33 -7.50 15.00
CA ALA A 76 0.51 -6.61 13.85
C ALA A 76 0.48 -5.13 14.25
N VAL A 77 -0.61 -4.64 14.88
CA VAL A 77 -0.73 -3.23 15.24
C VAL A 77 -0.70 -2.96 16.74
N THR A 78 -1.04 -3.91 17.58
CA THR A 78 -1.02 -3.72 19.03
C THR A 78 0.34 -4.07 19.65
N HIS A 79 1.12 -4.92 18.97
CA HIS A 79 2.50 -5.27 19.31
C HIS A 79 3.39 -5.16 18.06
N GLU A 80 4.67 -5.57 18.19
CA GLU A 80 5.60 -5.66 17.05
C GLU A 80 5.04 -6.66 16.03
N PRO A 81 5.00 -6.29 14.73
CA PRO A 81 4.42 -7.16 13.70
C PRO A 81 5.17 -8.47 13.56
N GLU A 82 4.43 -9.56 13.47
CA GLU A 82 4.97 -10.90 13.29
C GLU A 82 4.58 -11.49 11.92
N TYR A 83 5.31 -12.51 11.53
CA TYR A 83 5.07 -13.30 10.33
C TYR A 83 3.73 -14.04 10.40
N ALA A 84 2.99 -14.03 9.29
CA ALA A 84 1.83 -14.88 9.07
C ALA A 84 1.89 -15.52 7.69
N PHE A 85 1.50 -16.77 7.57
CA PHE A 85 1.44 -17.46 6.28
C PHE A 85 0.04 -17.30 5.68
N HIS A 86 -0.17 -16.25 4.89
CA HIS A 86 -1.48 -15.91 4.33
C HIS A 86 -1.49 -15.83 2.79
N VAL A 87 -0.34 -15.97 2.15
CA VAL A 87 -0.22 -16.12 0.69
C VAL A 87 0.69 -17.31 0.38
N ILE A 88 0.61 -17.86 -0.84
CA ILE A 88 1.48 -18.97 -1.25
C ILE A 88 2.93 -18.48 -1.28
N TYR A 89 3.82 -19.20 -0.60
CA TYR A 89 5.21 -18.77 -0.37
C TYR A 89 6.02 -18.53 -1.66
N ASP A 90 5.78 -19.31 -2.70
CA ASP A 90 6.55 -19.26 -3.95
C ASP A 90 5.97 -18.28 -4.99
N VAL A 91 5.11 -17.35 -4.60
CA VAL A 91 4.53 -16.38 -5.53
C VAL A 91 5.55 -15.34 -5.92
N ASN A 92 5.86 -15.26 -7.21
CA ASN A 92 6.79 -14.28 -7.74
C ASN A 92 6.20 -12.87 -7.83
N THR A 93 4.86 -12.72 -7.78
CA THR A 93 4.18 -11.44 -7.96
C THR A 93 4.50 -10.45 -6.84
N SER A 94 4.45 -10.89 -5.57
CA SER A 94 4.82 -10.02 -4.45
C SER A 94 6.28 -9.58 -4.51
N ASN A 95 7.18 -10.48 -4.93
CA ASN A 95 8.58 -10.14 -5.16
C ASN A 95 8.76 -9.17 -6.33
N ALA A 96 7.95 -9.26 -7.38
CA ALA A 96 8.03 -8.36 -8.51
C ALA A 96 7.50 -6.95 -8.19
N LEU A 97 6.44 -6.86 -7.37
CA LEU A 97 5.80 -5.59 -7.00
C LEU A 97 6.49 -4.90 -5.82
N TYR A 98 6.92 -5.66 -4.81
CA TYR A 98 7.41 -5.13 -3.54
C TYR A 98 8.84 -5.57 -3.18
N ASP A 99 9.50 -6.34 -4.06
CA ASP A 99 10.85 -6.93 -3.85
C ASP A 99 10.94 -7.76 -2.55
N THR A 100 9.82 -8.38 -2.15
CA THR A 100 9.72 -9.18 -0.93
C THR A 100 8.57 -10.17 -0.98
N CYS A 101 8.64 -11.21 -0.15
CA CYS A 101 7.54 -12.15 0.04
C CYS A 101 6.46 -11.53 0.95
N ALA A 102 5.19 -11.61 0.56
CA ALA A 102 4.08 -11.05 1.31
C ALA A 102 4.02 -11.54 2.77
N ASN A 103 4.27 -12.83 3.01
CA ASN A 103 4.25 -13.40 4.36
C ASN A 103 5.29 -12.79 5.31
N ASN A 104 6.40 -12.25 4.76
CA ASN A 104 7.50 -11.65 5.52
C ASN A 104 7.39 -10.12 5.65
N SER A 105 6.39 -9.49 5.02
CA SER A 105 6.37 -8.03 4.91
C SER A 105 4.98 -7.41 4.75
N ALA A 106 3.93 -8.22 4.76
CA ALA A 106 2.57 -7.70 4.66
C ALA A 106 1.71 -8.12 5.84
N ILE A 107 0.72 -7.29 6.14
CA ILE A 107 -0.35 -7.60 7.07
C ILE A 107 -1.53 -8.15 6.27
N GLY A 108 -1.97 -9.38 6.57
CA GLY A 108 -3.18 -9.97 6.00
C GLY A 108 -4.41 -9.63 6.84
N VAL A 109 -5.49 -9.20 6.17
CA VAL A 109 -6.76 -8.82 6.80
C VAL A 109 -7.91 -9.53 6.09
N GLU A 110 -8.65 -10.37 6.82
CA GLU A 110 -9.82 -11.12 6.33
C GLU A 110 -11.12 -10.36 6.56
N LEU A 111 -11.92 -10.17 5.51
CA LEU A 111 -13.30 -9.72 5.59
C LEU A 111 -14.21 -10.93 5.81
N CYS A 112 -14.87 -11.00 6.95
CA CYS A 112 -15.96 -11.96 7.20
C CYS A 112 -17.27 -11.43 6.61
N TYR A 113 -17.98 -12.27 5.86
CA TYR A 113 -19.22 -11.91 5.19
C TYR A 113 -20.21 -13.07 5.13
N GLY A 114 -21.45 -12.79 4.79
CA GLY A 114 -22.52 -13.78 4.63
C GLY A 114 -23.81 -13.33 5.31
N GLU A 115 -24.87 -14.14 5.20
CA GLU A 115 -26.22 -13.77 5.65
C GLU A 115 -26.35 -13.50 7.16
N LYS A 116 -25.45 -14.08 7.98
CA LYS A 116 -25.44 -13.91 9.44
C LYS A 116 -24.64 -12.68 9.90
N ILE A 117 -24.00 -11.99 8.97
CA ILE A 117 -23.08 -10.88 9.23
C ILE A 117 -23.63 -9.62 8.58
N ASP A 118 -23.81 -8.55 9.35
CA ASP A 118 -24.23 -7.26 8.78
C ASP A 118 -23.11 -6.74 7.86
N LYS A 119 -23.40 -6.75 6.56
CA LYS A 119 -22.45 -6.39 5.52
C LYS A 119 -21.98 -4.93 5.58
N VAL A 120 -22.81 -4.02 6.11
CA VAL A 120 -22.46 -2.60 6.20
C VAL A 120 -21.47 -2.38 7.34
N ASP A 121 -21.73 -2.98 8.48
CA ASP A 121 -20.90 -2.79 9.68
C ASP A 121 -19.60 -3.59 9.61
N SER A 122 -19.60 -4.78 8.99
CA SER A 122 -18.39 -5.55 8.67
C SER A 122 -17.49 -4.74 7.73
N TYR A 123 -18.04 -4.24 6.64
CA TYR A 123 -17.29 -3.44 5.66
C TYR A 123 -16.72 -2.15 6.24
N LYS A 124 -17.47 -1.42 7.08
CA LYS A 124 -16.95 -0.21 7.74
C LYS A 124 -15.74 -0.49 8.62
N ARG A 125 -15.75 -1.59 9.38
CA ARG A 125 -14.60 -2.01 10.20
C ARG A 125 -13.41 -2.40 9.34
N TYR A 126 -13.67 -3.12 8.25
CA TYR A 126 -12.64 -3.55 7.31
C TYR A 126 -11.93 -2.35 6.67
N VAL A 127 -12.69 -1.37 6.17
CA VAL A 127 -12.18 -0.11 5.62
C VAL A 127 -11.37 0.67 6.66
N TRP A 128 -11.94 0.85 7.85
CA TRP A 128 -11.25 1.59 8.92
C TRP A 128 -9.95 0.92 9.36
N LEU A 129 -9.93 -0.41 9.46
CA LEU A 129 -8.73 -1.14 9.85
C LEU A 129 -7.61 -0.98 8.83
N HIS A 130 -7.91 -1.08 7.53
CA HIS A 130 -6.92 -0.83 6.47
C HIS A 130 -6.37 0.61 6.54
N ALA A 131 -7.23 1.59 6.74
CA ALA A 131 -6.82 2.99 6.93
C ALA A 131 -5.93 3.17 8.18
N TYR A 132 -6.26 2.49 9.28
CA TYR A 132 -5.48 2.52 10.51
C TYR A 132 -4.11 1.85 10.34
N ILE A 133 -4.03 0.70 9.66
CA ILE A 133 -2.75 0.03 9.36
C ILE A 133 -1.88 0.94 8.49
N CYS A 134 -2.45 1.55 7.44
CA CYS A 134 -1.73 2.52 6.62
C CYS A 134 -1.17 3.68 7.45
N TYR A 135 -1.98 4.27 8.33
CA TYR A 135 -1.53 5.34 9.22
C TYR A 135 -0.38 4.89 10.13
N LYS A 136 -0.52 3.73 10.75
CA LYS A 136 0.45 3.21 11.72
C LYS A 136 1.82 2.94 11.11
N PHE A 137 1.86 2.44 9.89
CA PHE A 137 3.10 2.05 9.20
C PHE A 137 3.55 3.04 8.12
N GLY A 138 2.85 4.18 7.96
CA GLY A 138 3.19 5.19 6.95
C GLY A 138 2.99 4.70 5.52
N LEU A 139 2.03 3.79 5.31
CA LEU A 139 1.69 3.24 4.00
C LEU A 139 0.76 4.17 3.24
N ASN A 140 0.85 4.14 1.91
CA ASN A 140 -0.07 4.84 1.03
C ASN A 140 -1.26 3.92 0.70
N PRO A 141 -2.51 4.24 1.13
CA PRO A 141 -3.66 3.39 0.88
C PRO A 141 -3.91 3.07 -0.60
N ARG A 142 -3.51 3.97 -1.51
CA ARG A 142 -3.70 3.78 -2.96
C ARG A 142 -2.72 2.81 -3.59
N ARG A 143 -1.57 2.58 -2.95
CA ARG A 143 -0.46 1.82 -3.52
C ARG A 143 -0.14 0.56 -2.73
N ASP A 144 -0.25 0.66 -1.41
CA ASP A 144 0.29 -0.36 -0.50
C ASP A 144 -0.81 -1.29 0.06
N ILE A 145 -1.95 -1.37 -0.64
CA ILE A 145 -3.00 -2.36 -0.39
C ILE A 145 -3.22 -3.15 -1.68
N ILE A 146 -3.14 -4.47 -1.60
CA ILE A 146 -3.29 -5.37 -2.74
C ILE A 146 -4.25 -6.51 -2.40
N GLY A 147 -5.01 -6.98 -3.39
CA GLY A 147 -5.85 -8.18 -3.24
C GLY A 147 -5.02 -9.46 -3.33
N HIS A 148 -5.42 -10.50 -2.63
CA HIS A 148 -4.79 -11.81 -2.73
C HIS A 148 -4.91 -12.41 -4.14
N ASP A 149 -6.03 -12.15 -4.84
CA ASP A 149 -6.26 -12.51 -6.23
C ASP A 149 -5.20 -11.96 -7.20
N VAL A 150 -4.58 -10.82 -6.89
CA VAL A 150 -3.48 -10.27 -7.69
C VAL A 150 -2.18 -11.02 -7.44
N LEU A 151 -1.91 -11.39 -6.17
CA LEU A 151 -0.69 -12.12 -5.80
C LEU A 151 -0.72 -13.56 -6.27
N ASP A 152 -1.84 -14.24 -6.14
CA ASP A 152 -2.06 -15.64 -6.45
C ASP A 152 -3.13 -15.85 -7.54
N SER A 153 -3.10 -15.07 -8.60
CA SER A 153 -4.16 -14.92 -9.62
C SER A 153 -4.69 -16.22 -10.23
N LYS A 154 -3.92 -17.32 -10.18
CA LYS A 154 -4.33 -18.64 -10.68
C LYS A 154 -5.09 -19.47 -9.66
N LEU A 155 -4.98 -19.16 -8.38
CA LEU A 155 -5.43 -20.00 -7.27
C LEU A 155 -6.39 -19.30 -6.33
N ARG A 156 -6.42 -17.97 -6.35
CA ARG A 156 -7.18 -17.15 -5.41
C ARG A 156 -8.07 -16.15 -6.12
N SER A 157 -9.20 -15.85 -5.47
CA SER A 157 -10.16 -14.85 -5.94
C SER A 157 -10.54 -13.83 -4.85
N ASP A 158 -9.99 -13.97 -3.66
CA ASP A 158 -10.21 -13.06 -2.54
C ASP A 158 -9.36 -11.78 -2.69
N PRO A 159 -9.87 -10.60 -2.33
CA PRO A 159 -11.11 -10.34 -1.60
C PRO A 159 -12.34 -10.10 -2.49
N THR A 160 -12.33 -10.50 -3.75
CA THR A 160 -13.38 -10.12 -4.73
C THR A 160 -14.76 -10.57 -4.30
N LYS A 161 -14.92 -11.81 -3.79
CA LYS A 161 -16.25 -12.34 -3.42
C LYS A 161 -16.85 -11.61 -2.21
N GLY A 162 -16.05 -11.37 -1.17
CA GLY A 162 -16.49 -10.62 0.00
C GLY A 162 -16.85 -9.19 -0.34
N LEU A 163 -16.05 -8.54 -1.19
CA LEU A 163 -16.33 -7.18 -1.67
C LEU A 163 -17.60 -7.12 -2.52
N GLU A 164 -17.79 -8.05 -3.45
CA GLU A 164 -19.03 -8.13 -4.25
C GLU A 164 -20.27 -8.36 -3.37
N TYR A 165 -20.15 -9.19 -2.33
CA TYR A 165 -21.25 -9.43 -1.38
C TYR A 165 -21.67 -8.15 -0.66
N VAL A 166 -20.71 -7.28 -0.30
CA VAL A 166 -21.01 -5.97 0.30
C VAL A 166 -21.32 -4.89 -0.74
N GLY A 167 -21.36 -5.24 -2.04
CA GLY A 167 -21.70 -4.34 -3.13
C GLY A 167 -20.58 -3.38 -3.54
N LYS A 168 -19.33 -3.82 -3.41
CA LYS A 168 -18.14 -3.02 -3.71
C LYS A 168 -17.22 -3.72 -4.71
N SER A 169 -16.55 -2.96 -5.56
CA SER A 169 -15.37 -3.41 -6.29
C SER A 169 -14.10 -3.15 -5.45
N PHE A 170 -12.99 -3.78 -5.83
CA PHE A 170 -11.70 -3.51 -5.17
C PHE A 170 -11.31 -2.02 -5.26
N ASN A 171 -11.51 -1.40 -6.42
CA ASN A 171 -11.23 0.04 -6.59
C ASN A 171 -12.09 0.91 -5.68
N GLN A 172 -13.38 0.59 -5.52
CA GLN A 172 -14.24 1.31 -4.58
C GLN A 172 -13.79 1.11 -3.13
N PHE A 173 -13.35 -0.09 -2.78
CA PHE A 173 -12.77 -0.38 -1.47
C PHE A 173 -11.53 0.49 -1.22
N ILE A 174 -10.59 0.58 -2.16
CA ILE A 174 -9.41 1.44 -2.02
C ILE A 174 -9.81 2.91 -1.83
N MET A 175 -10.79 3.40 -2.59
CA MET A 175 -11.29 4.77 -2.44
C MET A 175 -11.91 5.00 -1.05
N ASP A 176 -12.73 4.07 -0.58
CA ASP A 176 -13.34 4.15 0.74
C ASP A 176 -12.26 4.12 1.86
N VAL A 177 -11.17 3.37 1.68
CA VAL A 177 -10.01 3.38 2.62
C VAL A 177 -9.29 4.72 2.60
N VAL A 178 -9.10 5.32 1.43
CA VAL A 178 -8.49 6.66 1.31
C VAL A 178 -9.34 7.71 2.01
N ASP A 179 -10.63 7.73 1.76
CA ASP A 179 -11.56 8.68 2.39
C ASP A 179 -11.58 8.49 3.91
N GLU A 180 -11.55 7.24 4.38
CA GLU A 180 -11.48 6.91 5.79
C GLU A 180 -10.15 7.36 6.42
N TYR A 181 -9.03 7.12 5.73
CA TYR A 181 -7.70 7.57 6.16
C TYR A 181 -7.67 9.08 6.34
N GLU A 182 -8.16 9.82 5.34
CA GLU A 182 -8.26 11.27 5.41
C GLU A 182 -9.19 11.74 6.52
N SER A 183 -10.36 11.12 6.66
CA SER A 183 -11.33 11.44 7.73
C SER A 183 -10.74 11.23 9.12
N CYS A 184 -9.91 10.21 9.31
CA CYS A 184 -9.34 9.85 10.60
C CYS A 184 -8.06 10.62 10.94
N THR A 185 -7.34 11.17 9.95
CA THR A 185 -6.09 11.91 10.14
C THR A 185 -6.29 13.43 10.19
N LYS A 186 -7.32 13.95 9.55
CA LYS A 186 -7.65 15.38 9.61
C LYS A 186 -8.31 15.68 10.95
N GLY A 187 -7.66 16.45 11.79
CA GLY A 187 -8.29 16.99 13.02
C GLY A 187 -9.60 17.70 12.69
N THR A 188 -10.57 17.64 13.61
CA THR A 188 -11.98 18.04 13.55
C THR A 188 -12.28 19.50 13.16
N ASN A 189 -11.54 20.10 12.26
CA ASN A 189 -11.82 21.38 11.63
C ASN A 189 -11.87 21.25 10.12
N LEU A 190 -12.75 20.37 9.64
CA LEU A 190 -13.28 20.48 8.29
C LEU A 190 -14.59 21.29 8.35
N ILE A 191 -14.48 22.59 8.56
CA ILE A 191 -15.24 23.48 7.68
C ILE A 191 -14.78 23.10 6.29
N SER A 192 -15.70 22.50 5.54
CA SER A 192 -15.59 22.40 4.09
C SER A 192 -15.12 23.76 3.56
N LYS A 193 -13.81 23.94 3.42
CA LYS A 193 -13.33 24.84 2.40
C LYS A 193 -13.71 24.10 1.12
N GLN A 194 -14.92 24.35 0.65
CA GLN A 194 -15.14 24.41 -0.78
C GLN A 194 -14.00 25.31 -1.30
N VAL A 195 -12.93 24.67 -1.72
CA VAL A 195 -12.04 25.31 -2.67
C VAL A 195 -12.96 25.49 -3.86
N SER A 196 -13.46 26.73 -3.98
CA SER A 196 -14.08 27.15 -5.21
C SER A 196 -12.97 27.08 -6.26
N VAL A 197 -12.84 25.90 -6.88
CA VAL A 197 -11.98 25.71 -8.03
C VAL A 197 -12.59 26.55 -9.13
N LYS A 198 -12.09 27.76 -9.25
CA LYS A 198 -12.39 28.59 -10.41
C LYS A 198 -11.80 27.84 -11.61
N ASN A 199 -12.66 27.23 -12.42
CA ASN A 199 -12.40 26.62 -13.73
C ASN A 199 -11.73 25.25 -13.81
N GLY A 200 -11.96 24.32 -12.89
CA GLY A 200 -11.57 22.90 -13.09
C GLY A 200 -12.80 22.01 -13.32
N ASN A 201 -12.78 21.15 -14.33
CA ASN A 201 -13.79 20.11 -14.51
C ASN A 201 -13.30 18.79 -13.89
N LEU A 202 -14.23 18.07 -13.25
CA LEU A 202 -13.95 16.74 -12.73
C LEU A 202 -14.06 15.72 -13.88
N TYR A 203 -13.03 14.90 -14.05
CA TYR A 203 -13.02 13.79 -15.01
C TYR A 203 -12.84 12.48 -14.29
N THR A 204 -13.61 11.48 -14.67
CA THR A 204 -13.48 10.11 -14.14
C THR A 204 -12.69 9.26 -15.14
N ILE A 205 -11.56 8.71 -14.69
CA ILE A 205 -10.68 7.87 -15.48
C ILE A 205 -11.41 6.60 -15.91
N ARG A 206 -11.24 6.21 -17.15
CA ARG A 206 -11.81 5.00 -17.77
C ARG A 206 -10.72 3.91 -17.85
N SER A 207 -11.13 2.66 -18.02
CA SER A 207 -10.21 1.51 -18.16
C SER A 207 -9.20 1.65 -19.32
N THR A 208 -9.52 2.45 -20.34
CA THR A 208 -8.67 2.71 -21.50
C THR A 208 -7.76 3.92 -21.34
N ASP A 209 -7.92 4.69 -20.25
CA ASP A 209 -7.18 5.92 -20.08
C ASP A 209 -5.77 5.65 -19.57
N THR A 210 -4.84 6.38 -20.13
CA THR A 210 -3.44 6.45 -19.72
C THR A 210 -3.09 7.91 -19.46
N LEU A 211 -2.03 8.18 -18.73
CA LEU A 211 -1.53 9.54 -18.55
C LEU A 211 -1.36 10.26 -19.91
N GLN A 212 -0.84 9.54 -20.91
CA GLN A 212 -0.65 10.07 -22.26
C GLN A 212 -1.98 10.38 -22.93
N SER A 213 -2.99 9.49 -22.84
CA SER A 213 -4.30 9.76 -23.43
C SER A 213 -4.98 10.96 -22.78
N LEU A 214 -4.89 11.09 -21.46
CA LEU A 214 -5.48 12.20 -20.69
C LEU A 214 -4.81 13.54 -21.02
N THR A 215 -3.47 13.59 -21.02
CA THR A 215 -2.74 14.81 -21.37
C THR A 215 -3.01 15.25 -22.82
N THR A 216 -3.12 14.29 -23.73
CA THR A 216 -3.46 14.54 -25.14
C THR A 216 -4.92 14.98 -25.31
N GLN A 217 -5.85 14.28 -24.68
CA GLN A 217 -7.30 14.53 -24.78
C GLN A 217 -7.66 15.93 -24.27
N PHE A 218 -7.05 16.32 -23.15
CA PHE A 218 -7.37 17.59 -22.48
C PHE A 218 -6.38 18.73 -22.81
N GLY A 219 -5.30 18.43 -23.53
CA GLY A 219 -4.28 19.43 -23.89
C GLY A 219 -3.58 20.02 -22.66
N ILE A 220 -3.40 19.24 -21.59
CA ILE A 220 -2.83 19.71 -20.34
C ILE A 220 -1.43 19.10 -20.12
N LYS A 221 -0.56 19.87 -19.47
CA LYS A 221 0.75 19.39 -19.07
C LYS A 221 0.65 18.50 -17.84
N VAL A 222 1.55 17.51 -17.73
CA VAL A 222 1.65 16.61 -16.55
C VAL A 222 1.79 17.41 -15.26
N ASP A 223 2.62 18.44 -15.24
CA ASP A 223 2.81 19.30 -14.07
C ASP A 223 1.56 20.09 -13.69
N CYS A 224 0.76 20.50 -14.68
CA CYS A 224 -0.54 21.14 -14.41
C CYS A 224 -1.52 20.13 -13.83
N LEU A 225 -1.56 18.91 -14.38
CA LEU A 225 -2.39 17.84 -13.85
C LEU A 225 -2.01 17.49 -12.41
N LYS A 226 -0.72 17.41 -12.09
CA LYS A 226 -0.22 17.22 -10.72
C LYS A 226 -0.56 18.36 -9.77
N LYS A 227 -0.40 19.62 -10.21
CA LYS A 227 -0.75 20.79 -9.39
C LYS A 227 -2.24 20.86 -9.07
N LEU A 228 -3.09 20.45 -10.01
CA LEU A 228 -4.53 20.37 -9.81
C LEU A 228 -4.91 19.17 -8.92
N ASN A 229 -4.10 18.12 -8.92
CA ASN A 229 -4.31 16.87 -8.19
C ASN A 229 -3.04 16.49 -7.42
N PRO A 230 -2.69 17.17 -6.32
CA PRO A 230 -1.43 16.94 -5.61
C PRO A 230 -1.25 15.49 -5.11
N GLU A 231 -2.37 14.80 -4.89
CA GLU A 231 -2.42 13.40 -4.42
C GLU A 231 -2.43 12.38 -5.58
N LEU A 232 -2.38 12.85 -6.83
CA LEU A 232 -2.45 11.98 -7.99
C LEU A 232 -1.13 11.25 -8.19
N ASP A 233 -1.15 9.93 -8.04
CA ASP A 233 -0.08 9.08 -8.55
C ASP A 233 -0.30 8.84 -10.04
N ILE A 234 0.43 9.57 -10.86
CA ILE A 234 0.32 9.50 -12.32
C ILE A 234 0.83 8.19 -12.92
N HIS A 235 1.56 7.37 -12.14
CA HIS A 235 2.03 6.05 -12.55
C HIS A 235 1.02 4.95 -12.20
N ALA A 236 0.02 5.26 -11.34
CA ALA A 236 -1.00 4.35 -10.88
C ALA A 236 -2.42 4.89 -11.10
N LEU A 237 -2.69 5.34 -12.33
CA LEU A 237 -4.05 5.73 -12.74
C LEU A 237 -4.93 4.49 -12.83
N TYR A 238 -6.17 4.58 -12.31
CA TYR A 238 -7.12 3.48 -12.34
C TYR A 238 -8.52 3.93 -12.74
N GLU A 239 -9.28 3.01 -13.31
CA GLU A 239 -10.67 3.24 -13.71
C GLU A 239 -11.54 3.66 -12.51
N GLY A 240 -12.40 4.66 -12.73
CA GLY A 240 -13.26 5.24 -11.69
C GLY A 240 -12.59 6.32 -10.84
N GLN A 241 -11.28 6.52 -10.94
CA GLN A 241 -10.57 7.61 -10.26
C GLN A 241 -11.04 8.96 -10.80
N SER A 242 -11.39 9.89 -9.91
CA SER A 242 -11.78 11.24 -10.28
C SER A 242 -10.58 12.18 -10.20
N ILE A 243 -10.30 12.88 -11.28
CA ILE A 243 -9.22 13.87 -11.38
C ILE A 243 -9.77 15.24 -11.81
N LEU A 244 -9.16 16.30 -11.30
CA LEU A 244 -9.44 17.65 -11.76
C LEU A 244 -8.65 17.93 -13.05
N ILE A 245 -9.35 18.41 -14.06
CA ILE A 245 -8.76 18.83 -15.34
C ILE A 245 -9.10 20.29 -15.60
N GLU A 246 -8.16 21.05 -16.13
CA GLU A 246 -8.39 22.41 -16.56
C GLU A 246 -8.81 22.41 -18.04
N THR A 247 -10.04 22.85 -18.33
CA THR A 247 -10.50 23.01 -19.71
C THR A 247 -10.31 24.45 -20.12
N GLY A 248 -9.35 24.68 -21.00
CA GLY A 248 -9.23 25.97 -21.68
C GLY A 248 -7.91 26.70 -21.47
N SER A 249 -6.84 26.21 -22.08
CA SER A 249 -5.78 27.08 -22.61
C SER A 249 -5.60 26.73 -24.09
N PRO A 250 -5.73 27.72 -25.00
CA PRO A 250 -5.52 27.44 -26.41
C PRO A 250 -4.01 27.32 -26.68
N GLN A 251 -3.65 26.23 -27.33
CA GLN A 251 -2.45 26.13 -28.16
C GLN A 251 -1.06 26.22 -27.46
N LEU A 252 -0.61 25.10 -26.96
CA LEU A 252 0.81 24.77 -27.04
C LEU A 252 0.95 23.49 -27.87
N GLY A 253 1.75 23.56 -28.93
CA GLY A 253 1.78 22.57 -30.00
C GLY A 253 2.12 21.16 -29.55
N LYS A 254 1.58 20.18 -30.27
CA LYS A 254 1.69 18.73 -30.09
C LYS A 254 3.11 18.21 -29.79
N ASN A 255 4.16 18.95 -30.12
CA ASN A 255 5.55 18.53 -29.95
C ASN A 255 6.11 18.75 -28.51
N TYR A 256 5.57 19.71 -27.75
CA TYR A 256 6.04 19.99 -26.39
C TYR A 256 5.53 18.97 -25.37
N ILE A 257 4.30 18.50 -25.55
CA ILE A 257 3.66 17.53 -24.65
C ILE A 257 4.38 16.18 -24.70
N ASN A 258 4.82 15.77 -25.90
CA ASN A 258 5.51 14.48 -26.07
C ASN A 258 6.91 14.47 -25.43
N LEU A 259 7.64 15.59 -25.44
CA LEU A 259 8.98 15.67 -24.86
C LEU A 259 8.94 15.66 -23.31
N GLU A 260 8.02 16.40 -22.70
CA GLU A 260 7.82 16.39 -21.24
C GLU A 260 7.31 15.03 -20.75
N LEU A 261 6.42 14.38 -21.52
CA LEU A 261 5.91 13.06 -21.20
C LEU A 261 6.98 11.98 -21.33
N GLU A 262 7.81 12.04 -22.39
CA GLU A 262 8.92 11.09 -22.57
C GLU A 262 9.99 11.26 -21.48
N GLU A 263 10.31 12.49 -21.07
CA GLU A 263 11.24 12.76 -19.98
C GLU A 263 10.68 12.27 -18.64
N TYR A 264 9.37 12.46 -18.42
CA TYR A 264 8.68 12.01 -17.23
C TYR A 264 8.55 10.48 -17.16
N MET A 265 8.21 9.82 -18.28
CA MET A 265 8.12 8.34 -18.37
C MET A 265 9.50 7.66 -18.27
N ARG A 266 10.59 8.43 -18.48
CA ARG A 266 11.97 7.98 -18.22
C ARG A 266 12.38 8.12 -16.76
N SER A 267 11.60 8.83 -15.94
CA SER A 267 11.85 8.88 -14.50
C SER A 267 11.60 7.48 -13.92
N PRO A 268 12.57 6.87 -13.24
CA PRO A 268 12.37 5.54 -12.68
C PRO A 268 11.19 5.58 -11.69
N PRO A 269 10.34 4.55 -11.66
CA PRO A 269 9.28 4.45 -10.67
C PRO A 269 9.89 4.57 -9.29
N VAL A 270 9.22 5.27 -8.38
CA VAL A 270 9.63 5.37 -6.97
C VAL A 270 9.77 3.94 -6.44
N ARG A 271 11.00 3.52 -6.14
CA ARG A 271 11.24 2.18 -5.62
C ARG A 271 10.80 2.10 -4.16
N PRO A 272 9.94 1.14 -3.80
CA PRO A 272 9.57 0.97 -2.41
C PRO A 272 10.81 0.65 -1.56
N TYR A 273 10.83 1.16 -0.34
CA TYR A 273 11.92 0.87 0.60
C TYR A 273 11.95 -0.64 0.93
N PRO A 274 13.12 -1.30 0.92
CA PRO A 274 13.24 -2.75 1.11
C PRO A 274 12.90 -3.27 2.51
N GLY A 275 12.38 -2.42 3.39
CA GLY A 275 11.93 -2.79 4.73
C GLY A 275 13.03 -2.93 5.79
N LYS A 276 14.30 -2.94 5.36
CA LYS A 276 15.45 -2.95 6.27
C LYS A 276 16.53 -1.98 5.81
N PRO A 277 17.28 -1.36 6.75
CA PRO A 277 18.41 -0.50 6.38
C PRO A 277 19.47 -1.28 5.61
N ILE A 278 19.93 -0.69 4.50
CA ILE A 278 21.00 -1.21 3.67
C ILE A 278 22.31 -0.52 4.04
N LYS A 279 23.35 -1.30 4.29
CA LYS A 279 24.63 -0.82 4.79
C LYS A 279 25.80 -1.63 4.26
N GLN A 280 27.01 -1.22 4.60
CA GLN A 280 28.24 -1.90 4.21
C GLN A 280 28.19 -3.40 4.54
N GLY A 281 28.53 -4.22 3.55
CA GLY A 281 28.50 -5.68 3.59
C GLY A 281 27.28 -6.31 2.95
N ASP A 282 26.20 -5.55 2.76
CA ASP A 282 24.99 -6.05 2.09
C ASP A 282 25.22 -6.27 0.59
N ARG A 283 24.39 -7.16 -0.01
CA ARG A 283 24.49 -7.54 -1.43
C ARG A 283 23.10 -7.66 -2.05
N GLY A 284 23.01 -7.40 -3.37
CA GLY A 284 21.82 -7.66 -4.17
C GLY A 284 21.35 -6.49 -5.02
N ARG A 285 20.18 -6.66 -5.66
CA ARG A 285 19.65 -5.73 -6.67
C ARG A 285 19.33 -4.32 -6.12
N ASN A 286 19.00 -4.22 -4.84
CA ASN A 286 18.76 -2.92 -4.22
C ASN A 286 20.04 -2.10 -4.11
N ILE A 287 21.19 -2.77 -3.89
CA ILE A 287 22.49 -2.12 -3.89
C ILE A 287 22.87 -1.67 -5.30
N GLU A 288 22.62 -2.50 -6.33
CA GLU A 288 22.84 -2.08 -7.71
C GLU A 288 22.04 -0.83 -8.06
N ALA A 289 20.79 -0.73 -7.57
CA ALA A 289 19.97 0.46 -7.80
C ALA A 289 20.54 1.71 -7.11
N ILE A 290 20.94 1.58 -5.83
CA ILE A 290 21.63 2.65 -5.09
C ILE A 290 22.88 3.08 -5.85
N GLN A 291 23.69 2.14 -6.30
CA GLN A 291 24.93 2.40 -7.02
C GLN A 291 24.69 3.13 -8.36
N ARG A 292 23.65 2.74 -9.12
CA ARG A 292 23.27 3.43 -10.36
C ARG A 292 22.84 4.88 -10.06
N THR A 293 22.02 5.09 -9.03
CA THR A 293 21.56 6.43 -8.64
C THR A 293 22.70 7.32 -8.17
N LEU A 294 23.63 6.76 -7.39
CA LEU A 294 24.81 7.46 -6.89
C LEU A 294 25.96 7.53 -7.91
N LYS A 295 25.79 6.93 -9.10
CA LYS A 295 26.76 6.90 -10.21
C LYS A 295 28.13 6.35 -9.81
N VAL A 296 28.13 5.25 -9.07
CA VAL A 296 29.33 4.45 -8.73
C VAL A 296 29.34 3.11 -9.45
N SER A 297 30.40 2.33 -9.30
CA SER A 297 30.51 0.97 -9.86
C SER A 297 29.33 0.11 -9.43
N VAL A 298 28.62 -0.49 -10.41
CA VAL A 298 27.41 -1.31 -10.16
C VAL A 298 27.81 -2.77 -10.08
N ASP A 299 28.21 -3.20 -8.89
CA ASP A 299 28.62 -4.59 -8.62
C ASP A 299 27.67 -5.35 -7.68
N GLY A 300 26.61 -4.66 -7.20
CA GLY A 300 25.63 -5.22 -6.26
C GLY A 300 26.21 -5.50 -4.87
N ILE A 301 27.36 -4.93 -4.52
CA ILE A 301 27.99 -5.07 -3.21
C ILE A 301 28.07 -3.69 -2.54
N PHE A 302 27.46 -3.54 -1.37
CA PHE A 302 27.57 -2.29 -0.60
C PHE A 302 28.98 -2.22 0.04
N GLY A 303 29.95 -1.83 -0.78
CA GLY A 303 31.34 -1.66 -0.36
C GLY A 303 31.61 -0.27 0.23
N LYS A 304 32.89 0.00 0.56
CA LYS A 304 33.34 1.28 1.11
C LYS A 304 33.05 2.45 0.17
N GLU A 305 33.23 2.27 -1.14
CA GLU A 305 32.91 3.30 -2.16
C GLU A 305 31.43 3.68 -2.12
N THR A 306 30.54 2.67 -2.07
CA THR A 306 29.09 2.89 -1.98
C THR A 306 28.72 3.63 -0.69
N GLU A 307 29.30 3.24 0.45
CA GLU A 307 29.06 3.90 1.74
C GLU A 307 29.50 5.36 1.73
N GLU A 308 30.69 5.66 1.20
CA GLU A 308 31.19 7.03 1.09
C GLU A 308 30.28 7.91 0.21
N LYS A 309 29.76 7.36 -0.89
CA LYS A 309 28.81 8.05 -1.76
C LYS A 309 27.45 8.26 -1.11
N VAL A 310 26.99 7.31 -0.33
CA VAL A 310 25.79 7.50 0.50
C VAL A 310 25.99 8.64 1.49
N LYS A 311 27.14 8.66 2.21
CA LYS A 311 27.46 9.77 3.13
C LYS A 311 27.59 11.12 2.43
N GLU A 312 28.14 11.14 1.23
CA GLU A 312 28.20 12.36 0.41
C GLU A 312 26.81 12.85 0.05
N TYR A 313 25.93 11.94 -0.40
CA TYR A 313 24.53 12.23 -0.71
C TYR A 313 23.78 12.75 0.53
N GLN A 314 23.93 12.09 1.67
CA GLN A 314 23.31 12.49 2.93
C GLN A 314 23.78 13.89 3.40
N ARG A 315 25.06 14.25 3.24
CA ARG A 315 25.56 15.60 3.56
C ARG A 315 24.91 16.69 2.74
N ASN A 316 24.54 16.39 1.50
CA ASN A 316 23.88 17.34 0.59
C ASN A 316 22.38 17.50 0.86
N SER A 317 21.85 16.73 1.79
CA SER A 317 20.42 16.77 2.18
C SER A 317 20.29 17.26 3.62
N SER A 318 19.59 18.37 3.82
CA SER A 318 19.46 19.04 5.13
C SER A 318 18.68 18.23 6.18
N PHE A 319 18.01 17.14 5.77
CA PHE A 319 17.11 16.35 6.62
C PHE A 319 17.58 14.89 6.81
N LEU A 320 18.71 14.48 6.21
CA LEU A 320 19.23 13.12 6.33
C LEU A 320 20.33 13.03 7.39
N SER A 321 20.36 11.93 8.14
CA SER A 321 21.49 11.57 9.01
C SER A 321 22.69 11.13 8.15
N ILE A 322 23.90 11.61 8.48
CA ILE A 322 25.13 11.28 7.74
C ILE A 322 25.77 10.05 8.38
N ASP A 323 25.17 8.89 8.22
CA ASP A 323 25.62 7.63 8.83
C ASP A 323 26.14 6.59 7.81
N GLY A 324 25.94 6.84 6.51
CA GLY A 324 26.31 5.91 5.45
C GLY A 324 25.36 4.73 5.31
N VAL A 325 24.22 4.75 5.99
CA VAL A 325 23.20 3.72 5.94
C VAL A 325 22.03 4.20 5.08
N VAL A 326 21.58 3.40 4.14
CA VAL A 326 20.37 3.69 3.38
C VAL A 326 19.17 3.17 4.16
N GLY A 327 18.73 3.96 5.13
CA GLY A 327 17.45 3.78 5.83
C GLY A 327 16.28 4.29 4.98
N MET A 328 15.06 4.21 5.51
CA MET A 328 13.84 4.62 4.82
C MET A 328 13.92 6.06 4.25
N GLN A 329 14.38 7.02 5.05
CA GLN A 329 14.48 8.41 4.62
C GLN A 329 15.51 8.60 3.50
N THR A 330 16.68 7.97 3.61
CA THR A 330 17.72 8.01 2.58
C THR A 330 17.26 7.31 1.30
N TRP A 331 16.52 6.20 1.43
CA TRP A 331 15.98 5.47 0.29
C TRP A 331 15.01 6.34 -0.52
N TYR A 332 14.00 6.93 0.12
CA TYR A 332 13.03 7.78 -0.56
C TYR A 332 13.59 9.13 -1.04
N ALA A 333 14.75 9.54 -0.53
CA ALA A 333 15.47 10.68 -1.08
C ALA A 333 16.28 10.31 -2.34
N LEU A 334 16.66 9.04 -2.50
CA LEU A 334 17.40 8.53 -3.66
C LEU A 334 16.48 8.18 -4.84
N PHE A 335 15.24 7.73 -4.57
CA PHE A 335 14.29 7.16 -5.53
C PHE A 335 12.92 7.86 -5.49
#